data_47a90a07851c4462ec3949a548b726f6
#
_entry.id   47a90a07851c4462ec3949a548b726f6
#
_cell.length_a   1.000
_cell.length_b   1.000
_cell.length_c   1.000
_cell.angle_alpha   90.00
_cell.angle_beta   90.00
_cell.angle_gamma   90.00
#
_symmetry.space_group_name_H-M   'P 1'
#
loop_
_entity.id
_entity.type
_entity.pdbx_description
1 polymer ?
#
loop_
_entity_poly.entity_id
_entity_poly.type
_entity_poly.pdbx_seq_one_letter_code
_entity_poly.pdbx_strand_id
1 'polypeptide(L)'
;CPVVPVQHHHAHLAALMGEHDISEMVAIVCDGFGYGLDGTAWGGEILYGNRNEFQRLGHLQEQTMVGGDLATLYPLRMIAGILRDSADIEEWLLTNIHRFPHGKKEVEILIKQLERGIAPKTTSCGRILDAVSGILGICYERTYEGEPALKLESAAIKGKDVLNLQPELKGNMVNTTSM
;
A
#
# COMPACT_ATOMS: atom_id res chain seq x y z
N CYS A 1 10.00 -33.52 -4.87
CA CYS A 1 10.85 -32.74 -3.96
C CYS A 1 10.00 -32.18 -2.86
N PRO A 2 10.50 -32.09 -1.61
CA PRO A 2 9.79 -31.40 -0.55
C PRO A 2 9.64 -29.91 -0.88
N VAL A 3 8.44 -29.35 -0.61
CA VAL A 3 8.16 -27.92 -0.76
C VAL A 3 8.25 -27.29 0.62
N VAL A 4 9.05 -26.24 0.75
CA VAL A 4 9.17 -25.46 1.99
C VAL A 4 8.57 -24.07 1.73
N PRO A 5 7.43 -23.72 2.35
CA PRO A 5 6.86 -22.39 2.22
C PRO A 5 7.72 -21.39 3.00
N VAL A 6 7.98 -20.23 2.39
CA VAL A 6 8.71 -19.13 2.98
C VAL A 6 7.85 -17.87 2.89
N GLN A 7 7.78 -17.08 3.97
CA GLN A 7 7.06 -15.82 3.94
C GLN A 7 7.77 -14.85 2.98
N HIS A 8 7.00 -14.17 2.12
CA HIS A 8 7.49 -13.37 1.00
C HIS A 8 8.54 -12.32 1.40
N HIS A 9 8.24 -11.50 2.42
CA HIS A 9 9.14 -10.43 2.87
C HIS A 9 10.34 -10.94 3.66
N HIS A 10 10.21 -12.12 4.31
CA HIS A 10 11.36 -12.81 4.86
C HIS A 10 12.31 -13.31 3.76
N ALA A 11 11.78 -13.74 2.63
CA ALA A 11 12.60 -14.10 1.48
C ALA A 11 13.40 -12.91 0.94
N HIS A 12 12.81 -11.70 0.87
CA HIS A 12 13.53 -10.47 0.52
C HIS A 12 14.67 -10.17 1.51
N LEU A 13 14.37 -10.24 2.81
CA LEU A 13 15.37 -10.05 3.86
C LEU A 13 16.51 -11.06 3.73
N ALA A 14 16.20 -12.35 3.59
CA ALA A 14 17.20 -13.42 3.47
C ALA A 14 18.04 -13.29 2.20
N ALA A 15 17.46 -12.84 1.09
CA ALA A 15 18.19 -12.59 -0.16
C ALA A 15 19.25 -11.48 0.02
N LEU A 16 18.87 -10.37 0.65
CA LEU A 16 19.78 -9.26 0.94
C LEU A 16 20.92 -9.69 1.88
N MET A 17 20.59 -10.50 2.89
CA MET A 17 21.59 -11.10 3.77
C MET A 17 22.59 -11.99 3.03
N GLY A 18 22.09 -12.78 2.08
CA GLY A 18 22.91 -13.63 1.23
C GLY A 18 23.86 -12.84 0.34
N GLU A 19 23.39 -11.72 -0.24
CA GLU A 19 24.18 -10.83 -1.08
C GLU A 19 25.32 -10.14 -0.32
N HIS A 20 25.05 -9.73 0.93
CA HIS A 20 26.01 -8.95 1.73
C HIS A 20 26.76 -9.77 2.79
N ASP A 21 26.54 -11.09 2.83
CA ASP A 21 27.10 -12.01 3.84
C ASP A 21 26.88 -11.58 5.30
N ILE A 22 25.64 -11.14 5.58
CA ILE A 22 25.19 -10.69 6.89
C ILE A 22 24.43 -11.81 7.58
N SER A 23 24.65 -12.02 8.87
CA SER A 23 24.00 -13.08 9.65
C SER A 23 22.63 -12.69 10.21
N GLU A 24 22.44 -11.42 10.53
CA GLU A 24 21.17 -10.85 11.01
C GLU A 24 21.08 -9.37 10.65
N MET A 25 19.86 -8.85 10.48
CA MET A 25 19.63 -7.44 10.14
C MET A 25 18.23 -6.95 10.49
N VAL A 26 18.08 -5.64 10.57
CA VAL A 26 16.78 -4.97 10.43
C VAL A 26 16.63 -4.52 8.99
N ALA A 27 15.48 -4.79 8.39
CA ALA A 27 15.14 -4.37 7.04
C ALA A 27 13.84 -3.57 7.00
N ILE A 28 13.79 -2.54 6.16
CA ILE A 28 12.56 -1.91 5.71
C ILE A 28 12.22 -2.55 4.37
N VAL A 29 11.08 -3.21 4.29
CA VAL A 29 10.62 -3.91 3.09
C VAL A 29 9.44 -3.14 2.49
N CYS A 30 9.67 -2.50 1.35
CA CYS A 30 8.67 -1.76 0.60
C CYS A 30 8.28 -2.58 -0.64
N ASP A 31 7.02 -3.01 -0.67
CA ASP A 31 6.52 -3.91 -1.72
C ASP A 31 5.09 -3.54 -2.12
N GLY A 32 4.68 -4.05 -3.28
CA GLY A 32 3.32 -3.92 -3.80
C GLY A 32 2.33 -4.90 -3.18
N PHE A 33 2.76 -6.13 -2.90
CA PHE A 33 1.92 -7.18 -2.34
C PHE A 33 2.73 -8.38 -1.89
N GLY A 34 2.48 -8.85 -0.67
CA GLY A 34 2.94 -10.12 -0.15
C GLY A 34 1.94 -10.69 0.85
N TYR A 35 1.86 -12.01 0.98
CA TYR A 35 0.98 -12.64 1.95
C TYR A 35 1.53 -12.49 3.36
N GLY A 36 0.79 -11.79 4.22
CA GLY A 36 1.08 -11.68 5.65
C GLY A 36 0.70 -12.94 6.42
N LEU A 37 1.38 -13.17 7.55
CA LEU A 37 1.06 -14.28 8.45
C LEU A 37 -0.26 -14.06 9.20
N ASP A 38 -0.75 -12.84 9.22
CA ASP A 38 -2.00 -12.38 9.85
C ASP A 38 -3.21 -12.38 8.88
N GLY A 39 -3.01 -12.84 7.63
CA GLY A 39 -4.04 -12.88 6.60
C GLY A 39 -4.27 -11.53 5.90
N THR A 40 -3.45 -10.52 6.17
CA THR A 40 -3.47 -9.24 5.45
C THR A 40 -2.48 -9.23 4.28
N ALA A 41 -2.62 -8.27 3.39
CA ALA A 41 -1.64 -8.02 2.34
C ALA A 41 -0.53 -7.11 2.87
N TRP A 42 0.67 -7.66 3.04
CA TRP A 42 1.84 -6.91 3.49
C TRP A 42 2.56 -6.21 2.32
N GLY A 43 3.42 -5.24 2.66
CA GLY A 43 4.26 -4.54 1.69
C GLY A 43 4.83 -3.21 2.21
N GLY A 44 4.73 -2.96 3.51
CA GLY A 44 5.34 -1.81 4.18
C GLY A 44 5.78 -2.22 5.58
N GLU A 45 6.81 -3.10 5.65
CA GLU A 45 7.18 -3.80 6.87
C GLU A 45 8.54 -3.40 7.39
N ILE A 46 8.70 -3.38 8.70
CA ILE A 46 10.00 -3.30 9.36
C ILE A 46 10.22 -4.66 10.01
N LEU A 47 11.18 -5.40 9.50
CA LEU A 47 11.51 -6.75 9.93
C LEU A 47 12.88 -6.80 10.58
N TYR A 48 13.02 -7.58 11.65
CA TYR A 48 14.30 -8.03 12.17
C TYR A 48 14.37 -9.54 12.01
N GLY A 49 15.50 -10.06 11.62
CA GLY A 49 15.64 -11.49 11.55
C GLY A 49 16.99 -11.95 11.00
N ASN A 50 17.04 -13.26 10.77
CA ASN A 50 18.16 -13.99 10.20
C ASN A 50 17.65 -14.85 9.01
N ARG A 51 18.51 -15.72 8.44
CA ARG A 51 18.14 -16.54 7.28
C ARG A 51 17.02 -17.56 7.55
N ASN A 52 16.74 -17.89 8.82
CA ASN A 52 15.81 -18.95 9.21
C ASN A 52 14.50 -18.41 9.81
N GLU A 53 14.56 -17.28 10.50
CA GLU A 53 13.44 -16.72 11.26
C GLU A 53 13.43 -15.20 11.20
N PHE A 54 12.27 -14.60 11.43
CA PHE A 54 12.09 -13.16 11.46
C PHE A 54 11.04 -12.75 12.50
N GLN A 55 11.12 -11.48 12.90
CA GLN A 55 10.15 -10.79 13.73
C GLN A 55 9.68 -9.52 13.00
N ARG A 56 8.38 -9.30 12.96
CA ARG A 56 7.78 -8.04 12.49
C ARG A 56 7.90 -7.01 13.61
N LEU A 57 8.78 -6.03 13.47
CA LEU A 57 8.98 -4.95 14.43
C LEU A 57 7.98 -3.82 14.26
N GLY A 58 7.60 -3.54 13.02
CA GLY A 58 6.67 -2.48 12.69
C GLY A 58 6.12 -2.60 11.28
N HIS A 59 5.17 -1.74 10.95
CA HIS A 59 4.51 -1.72 9.64
C HIS A 59 3.86 -0.36 9.37
N LEU A 60 3.55 -0.09 8.10
CA LEU A 60 2.65 0.99 7.73
C LEU A 60 1.24 0.73 8.25
N GLN A 61 0.46 1.78 8.46
CA GLN A 61 -0.94 1.68 8.84
C GLN A 61 -1.72 0.75 7.90
N GLU A 62 -2.53 -0.13 8.48
CA GLU A 62 -3.44 -0.96 7.70
C GLU A 62 -4.49 -0.11 6.98
N GLN A 63 -4.49 -0.19 5.66
CA GLN A 63 -5.45 0.48 4.80
C GLN A 63 -6.45 -0.52 4.21
N THR A 64 -7.65 -0.04 3.88
CA THR A 64 -8.70 -0.86 3.28
C THR A 64 -8.51 -0.91 1.77
N MET A 65 -8.37 -2.12 1.19
CA MET A 65 -8.32 -2.34 -0.27
C MET A 65 -9.74 -2.49 -0.83
N VAL A 66 -10.41 -1.37 -1.10
CA VAL A 66 -11.78 -1.41 -1.61
C VAL A 66 -11.81 -2.00 -3.01
N GLY A 67 -12.53 -3.11 -3.19
CA GLY A 67 -12.54 -3.88 -4.43
C GLY A 67 -11.44 -4.96 -4.53
N GLY A 68 -10.68 -5.21 -3.44
CA GLY A 68 -9.66 -6.25 -3.42
C GLY A 68 -8.59 -6.04 -4.50
N ASP A 69 -8.28 -7.07 -5.28
CA ASP A 69 -7.25 -7.02 -6.32
C ASP A 69 -7.46 -5.92 -7.36
N LEU A 70 -8.70 -5.51 -7.61
CA LEU A 70 -8.98 -4.38 -8.51
C LEU A 70 -8.44 -3.05 -8.00
N ALA A 71 -8.18 -2.91 -6.69
CA ALA A 71 -7.52 -1.72 -6.15
C ALA A 71 -6.05 -1.61 -6.59
N THR A 72 -5.44 -2.70 -7.06
CA THR A 72 -4.10 -2.67 -7.66
C THR A 72 -4.10 -2.16 -9.09
N LEU A 73 -5.23 -2.28 -9.80
CA LEU A 73 -5.40 -1.81 -11.18
C LEU A 73 -5.93 -0.38 -11.24
N TYR A 74 -6.76 -0.01 -10.28
CA TYR A 74 -7.48 1.27 -10.22
C TYR A 74 -7.10 2.05 -8.95
N PRO A 75 -6.03 2.87 -9.00
CA PRO A 75 -5.47 3.60 -7.86
C PRO A 75 -6.48 4.37 -7.00
N LEU A 76 -7.51 4.95 -7.60
CA LEU A 76 -8.53 5.72 -6.88
C LEU A 76 -9.34 4.88 -5.87
N ARG A 77 -9.38 3.54 -6.02
CA ARG A 77 -10.01 2.65 -5.06
C ARG A 77 -9.28 2.63 -3.72
N MET A 78 -7.96 2.78 -3.76
CA MET A 78 -7.16 2.90 -2.53
C MET A 78 -7.44 4.20 -1.79
N ILE A 79 -7.68 5.31 -2.51
CA ILE A 79 -8.06 6.58 -1.89
C ILE A 79 -9.36 6.40 -1.10
N ALA A 80 -10.37 5.75 -1.68
CA ALA A 80 -11.62 5.45 -0.98
C ALA A 80 -11.38 4.68 0.33
N GLY A 81 -10.44 3.73 0.33
CA GLY A 81 -10.08 2.96 1.52
C GLY A 81 -9.28 3.72 2.57
N ILE A 82 -8.31 4.54 2.13
CA ILE A 82 -7.44 5.33 3.02
C ILE A 82 -8.21 6.44 3.72
N LEU A 83 -9.08 7.13 2.98
CA LEU A 83 -9.86 8.26 3.48
C LEU A 83 -11.27 7.87 3.95
N ARG A 84 -11.54 6.58 4.14
CA ARG A 84 -12.88 6.06 4.49
C ARG A 84 -13.50 6.69 5.75
N ASP A 85 -12.66 7.11 6.69
CA ASP A 85 -13.09 7.72 7.95
C ASP A 85 -13.16 9.26 7.86
N SER A 86 -12.87 9.84 6.69
CA SER A 86 -13.08 11.26 6.41
C SER A 86 -14.56 11.53 6.16
N ALA A 87 -15.09 12.60 6.80
CA ALA A 87 -16.49 13.00 6.65
C ALA A 87 -16.89 13.28 5.19
N ASP A 88 -15.92 13.66 4.35
CA ASP A 88 -16.18 14.15 2.99
C ASP A 88 -15.89 13.12 1.91
N ILE A 89 -15.55 11.86 2.28
CA ILE A 89 -15.10 10.87 1.28
C ILE A 89 -16.17 10.54 0.24
N GLU A 90 -17.43 10.40 0.64
CA GLU A 90 -18.52 10.12 -0.30
C GLU A 90 -18.74 11.29 -1.26
N GLU A 91 -18.75 12.52 -0.77
CA GLU A 91 -18.86 13.71 -1.60
C GLU A 91 -17.68 13.81 -2.58
N TRP A 92 -16.47 13.53 -2.11
CA TRP A 92 -15.28 13.51 -2.94
C TRP A 92 -15.40 12.45 -4.06
N LEU A 93 -15.83 11.24 -3.75
CA LEU A 93 -16.03 10.16 -4.72
C LEU A 93 -17.07 10.55 -5.78
N LEU A 94 -18.20 11.11 -5.36
CA LEU A 94 -19.28 11.54 -6.25
C LEU A 94 -18.86 12.71 -7.16
N THR A 95 -18.13 13.67 -6.64
CA THR A 95 -17.60 14.82 -7.40
C THR A 95 -16.56 14.40 -8.41
N ASN A 96 -15.78 13.35 -8.12
CA ASN A 96 -14.69 12.86 -8.95
C ASN A 96 -15.07 11.64 -9.82
N ILE A 97 -16.34 11.34 -10.02
CA ILE A 97 -16.83 10.21 -10.84
C ILE A 97 -16.11 10.12 -12.19
N HIS A 98 -15.84 11.26 -12.83
CA HIS A 98 -15.21 11.34 -14.13
C HIS A 98 -13.76 10.83 -14.18
N ARG A 99 -13.11 10.64 -13.01
CA ARG A 99 -11.76 10.10 -12.87
C ARG A 99 -11.75 8.57 -12.73
N PHE A 100 -12.90 7.96 -12.47
CA PHE A 100 -13.03 6.52 -12.31
C PHE A 100 -13.25 5.85 -13.67
N PRO A 101 -12.43 4.85 -14.07
CA PRO A 101 -12.53 4.22 -15.38
C PRO A 101 -13.92 3.64 -15.70
N HIS A 102 -14.64 3.17 -14.69
CA HIS A 102 -16.00 2.62 -14.85
C HIS A 102 -17.10 3.59 -14.37
N GLY A 103 -16.76 4.85 -14.12
CA GLY A 103 -17.68 5.95 -13.83
C GLY A 103 -18.56 5.73 -12.60
N LYS A 104 -19.81 6.23 -12.68
CA LYS A 104 -20.76 6.26 -11.57
C LYS A 104 -21.00 4.88 -10.92
N LYS A 105 -21.10 3.83 -11.75
CA LYS A 105 -21.37 2.46 -11.24
C LYS A 105 -20.24 1.95 -10.35
N GLU A 106 -19.01 2.28 -10.68
CA GLU A 106 -17.84 1.96 -9.85
C GLU A 106 -17.93 2.66 -8.50
N VAL A 107 -18.16 3.97 -8.51
CA VAL A 107 -18.27 4.78 -7.28
C VAL A 107 -19.40 4.27 -6.37
N GLU A 108 -20.57 3.97 -6.91
CA GLU A 108 -21.69 3.39 -6.14
C GLU A 108 -21.33 2.04 -5.49
N ILE A 109 -20.52 1.21 -6.16
CA ILE A 109 -20.06 -0.07 -5.61
C ILE A 109 -19.04 0.19 -4.50
N LEU A 110 -18.11 1.11 -4.68
CA LEU A 110 -17.11 1.47 -3.67
C LEU A 110 -17.75 1.96 -2.37
N ILE A 111 -18.72 2.88 -2.47
CA ILE A 111 -19.47 3.39 -1.32
C ILE A 111 -20.15 2.22 -0.56
N LYS A 112 -20.85 1.34 -1.26
CA LYS A 112 -21.49 0.17 -0.64
C LYS A 112 -20.50 -0.78 0.02
N GLN A 113 -19.30 -0.94 -0.52
CA GLN A 113 -18.24 -1.77 0.07
C GLN A 113 -17.66 -1.13 1.33
N LEU A 114 -17.49 0.19 1.33
CA LEU A 114 -17.05 0.95 2.51
C LEU A 114 -18.07 0.82 3.65
N GLU A 115 -19.37 1.04 3.36
CA GLU A 115 -20.45 0.90 4.33
C GLU A 115 -20.51 -0.49 4.98
N ARG A 116 -20.28 -1.54 4.18
CA ARG A 116 -20.33 -2.94 4.65
C ARG A 116 -19.06 -3.35 5.40
N GLY A 117 -17.98 -2.62 5.29
CA GLY A 117 -16.70 -2.96 5.90
C GLY A 117 -16.07 -4.27 5.37
N ILE A 118 -16.51 -4.77 4.21
CA ILE A 118 -16.06 -6.02 3.62
C ILE A 118 -15.00 -5.72 2.55
N ALA A 119 -13.75 -5.55 2.99
CA ALA A 119 -12.62 -5.43 2.07
C ALA A 119 -11.34 -5.90 2.76
N PRO A 120 -10.40 -6.52 2.05
CA PRO A 120 -9.13 -6.91 2.62
C PRO A 120 -8.34 -5.71 3.12
N LYS A 121 -7.43 -5.98 4.05
CA LYS A 121 -6.51 -4.98 4.61
C LYS A 121 -5.13 -5.13 3.98
N THR A 122 -4.41 -4.00 3.91
CA THR A 122 -3.05 -3.95 3.41
C THR A 122 -2.19 -2.95 4.17
N THR A 123 -0.93 -3.29 4.38
CA THR A 123 0.13 -2.39 4.83
C THR A 123 1.07 -1.98 3.68
N SER A 124 0.68 -2.28 2.43
CA SER A 124 1.52 -2.10 1.25
C SER A 124 1.91 -0.64 1.01
N CYS A 125 3.22 -0.40 0.94
CA CYS A 125 3.80 0.87 0.50
C CYS A 125 3.40 1.18 -0.96
N GLY A 126 3.42 0.17 -1.84
CA GLY A 126 3.00 0.34 -3.23
C GLY A 126 1.56 0.84 -3.37
N ARG A 127 0.65 0.37 -2.53
CA ARG A 127 -0.76 0.83 -2.54
C ARG A 127 -0.92 2.28 -2.07
N ILE A 128 -0.07 2.74 -1.15
CA ILE A 128 -0.04 4.16 -0.76
C ILE A 128 0.44 5.02 -1.92
N LEU A 129 1.54 4.62 -2.57
CA LEU A 129 2.06 5.34 -3.75
C LEU A 129 1.05 5.38 -4.90
N ASP A 130 0.33 4.29 -5.15
CA ASP A 130 -0.75 4.23 -6.14
C ASP A 130 -1.85 5.26 -5.79
N ALA A 131 -2.28 5.32 -4.52
CA ALA A 131 -3.28 6.28 -4.07
C ALA A 131 -2.83 7.72 -4.29
N VAL A 132 -1.58 8.05 -3.92
CA VAL A 132 -0.99 9.38 -4.13
C VAL A 132 -0.95 9.72 -5.62
N SER A 133 -0.51 8.79 -6.46
CA SER A 133 -0.51 8.95 -7.92
C SER A 133 -1.90 9.23 -8.48
N GLY A 134 -2.92 8.53 -7.96
CA GLY A 134 -4.32 8.71 -8.36
C GLY A 134 -4.90 10.06 -7.92
N ILE A 135 -4.69 10.48 -6.66
CA ILE A 135 -5.25 11.75 -6.16
C ILE A 135 -4.64 12.96 -6.87
N LEU A 136 -3.34 12.88 -7.20
CA LEU A 136 -2.63 13.90 -7.97
C LEU A 136 -2.96 13.88 -9.48
N GLY A 137 -3.79 12.94 -9.94
CA GLY A 137 -4.21 12.87 -11.35
C GLY A 137 -3.13 12.34 -12.30
N ILE A 138 -2.13 11.62 -11.78
CA ILE A 138 -1.00 11.10 -12.55
C ILE A 138 -1.34 9.77 -13.22
N CYS A 139 -2.03 8.86 -12.50
CA CYS A 139 -2.41 7.56 -13.02
C CYS A 139 -3.73 7.08 -12.41
N TYR A 140 -4.74 6.82 -13.25
CA TYR A 140 -6.05 6.33 -12.80
C TYR A 140 -6.25 4.84 -13.07
N GLU A 141 -5.50 4.28 -14.01
CA GLU A 141 -5.54 2.88 -14.40
C GLU A 141 -4.11 2.38 -14.65
N ARG A 142 -3.77 1.26 -14.05
CA ARG A 142 -2.48 0.60 -14.19
C ARG A 142 -2.49 -0.36 -15.36
N THR A 143 -1.56 -0.21 -16.29
CA THR A 143 -1.40 -1.09 -17.47
C THR A 143 -0.21 -2.05 -17.33
N TYR A 144 0.75 -1.76 -16.44
CA TYR A 144 1.87 -2.62 -16.10
C TYR A 144 2.22 -2.49 -14.60
N GLU A 145 2.99 -3.42 -14.08
CA GLU A 145 3.34 -3.46 -12.66
C GLU A 145 4.18 -2.24 -12.24
N GLY A 146 3.77 -1.59 -11.12
CA GLY A 146 4.45 -0.41 -10.58
C GLY A 146 4.19 0.90 -11.33
N GLU A 147 3.38 0.91 -12.41
CA GLU A 147 3.15 2.10 -13.24
C GLU A 147 2.77 3.36 -12.46
N PRO A 148 1.80 3.36 -11.52
CA PRO A 148 1.44 4.57 -10.80
C PRO A 148 2.60 5.12 -9.98
N ALA A 149 3.36 4.25 -9.30
CA ALA A 149 4.51 4.64 -8.48
C ALA A 149 5.66 5.20 -9.34
N LEU A 150 5.97 4.55 -10.48
CA LEU A 150 7.01 5.01 -11.41
C LEU A 150 6.66 6.37 -12.04
N LYS A 151 5.41 6.58 -12.40
CA LYS A 151 4.93 7.88 -12.91
C LYS A 151 4.98 8.96 -11.82
N LEU A 152 4.63 8.60 -10.58
CA LEU A 152 4.72 9.50 -9.43
C LEU A 152 6.17 9.92 -9.17
N GLU A 153 7.11 8.96 -9.15
CA GLU A 153 8.55 9.23 -9.02
C GLU A 153 9.03 10.18 -10.12
N SER A 154 8.70 9.89 -11.37
CA SER A 154 9.07 10.75 -12.50
C SER A 154 8.53 12.18 -12.37
N ALA A 155 7.31 12.34 -11.90
CA ALA A 155 6.71 13.66 -11.66
C ALA A 155 7.40 14.40 -10.49
N ALA A 156 7.84 13.66 -9.47
CA ALA A 156 8.44 14.21 -8.25
C ALA A 156 9.95 14.49 -8.36
N ILE A 157 10.64 13.98 -9.38
CA ILE A 157 12.12 14.01 -9.47
C ILE A 157 12.75 15.41 -9.36
N LYS A 158 12.02 16.45 -9.75
CA LYS A 158 12.43 17.85 -9.62
C LYS A 158 11.71 18.59 -8.49
N GLY A 159 10.92 17.87 -7.73
CA GLY A 159 10.19 18.38 -6.57
C GLY A 159 11.13 18.78 -5.44
N LYS A 160 10.58 19.59 -4.52
CA LYS A 160 11.23 19.93 -3.26
C LYS A 160 10.28 19.59 -2.14
N ASP A 161 10.80 19.02 -1.07
CA ASP A 161 10.03 18.86 0.16
C ASP A 161 9.78 20.23 0.78
N VAL A 162 8.55 20.72 0.64
CA VAL A 162 8.10 22.00 1.21
C VAL A 162 7.17 21.80 2.41
N LEU A 163 6.69 20.56 2.63
CA LEU A 163 5.72 20.26 3.67
C LEU A 163 6.40 19.87 4.99
N ASN A 164 7.63 19.34 4.91
CA ASN A 164 8.39 18.87 6.07
C ASN A 164 7.57 17.98 7.00
N LEU A 165 6.83 17.03 6.41
CA LEU A 165 5.96 16.12 7.13
C LEU A 165 6.78 15.22 8.06
N GLN A 166 6.30 15.08 9.28
CA GLN A 166 6.92 14.20 10.26
C GLN A 166 6.08 12.92 10.38
N PRO A 167 6.72 11.72 10.35
CA PRO A 167 5.98 10.47 10.51
C PRO A 167 5.40 10.38 11.92
N GLU A 168 4.11 10.05 12.00
CA GLU A 168 3.45 9.76 13.27
C GLU A 168 3.54 8.27 13.59
N LEU A 169 4.12 7.94 14.75
CA LEU A 169 4.21 6.55 15.21
C LEU A 169 3.14 6.29 16.27
N LYS A 170 2.36 5.21 16.07
CA LYS A 170 1.38 4.69 17.04
C LYS A 170 1.77 3.26 17.40
N GLY A 171 2.53 3.11 18.50
CA GLY A 171 3.12 1.82 18.86
C GLY A 171 4.15 1.39 17.81
N ASN A 172 3.91 0.27 17.13
CA ASN A 172 4.75 -0.26 16.05
C ASN A 172 4.24 0.09 14.63
N MET A 173 3.24 0.96 14.54
CA MET A 173 2.62 1.36 13.27
C MET A 173 3.02 2.79 12.88
N VAL A 174 3.41 2.97 11.63
CA VAL A 174 3.59 4.28 10.99
C VAL A 174 2.26 4.73 10.41
N ASN A 175 1.71 5.83 10.91
CA ASN A 175 0.45 6.39 10.42
C ASN A 175 0.66 6.98 9.02
N THR A 176 -0.13 6.53 8.05
CA THR A 176 -0.08 6.98 6.65
C THR A 176 -1.31 7.78 6.22
N THR A 177 -2.32 7.93 7.09
CA THR A 177 -3.53 8.70 6.79
C THR A 177 -3.37 10.18 7.17
N SER A 178 -2.57 10.47 8.21
CA SER A 178 -2.32 11.83 8.68
C SER A 178 -1.22 12.58 7.89
N MET A 179 -0.60 11.89 6.94
CA MET A 179 0.37 12.46 6.00
C MET A 179 -0.38 13.04 4.79
#